data_8e6bac8cbc7cf5e6fb82441d7a98c8bd
#
_entry.id   8e6bac8cbc7cf5e6fb82441d7a98c8bd
#
_cell.length_a   1.000
_cell.length_b   1.000
_cell.length_c   1.000
_cell.angle_alpha   90.00
_cell.angle_beta   90.00
_cell.angle_gamma   90.00
#
_symmetry.space_group_name_H-M   'P 1'
#
loop_
_entity.id
_entity.type
_entity.pdbx_description
1 polymer ?
#
loop_
_entity_poly.entity_id
_entity_poly.type
_entity_poly.pdbx_seq_one_letter_code
_entity_poly.pdbx_strand_id
1 'polypeptide(L)'
;MSNPLNPNQTIAYLHAAARFIAEPQQPDGELRRLLREQYGIDARRLSRFTLLALLGALPLCQGLPENPAIYLASPFSSPSRMVSMRQKLAAGQPSPLDFMANLHNAATFQLAQILGSSGNSVFLAADAESCLSPLYAVLNALLAEPGQTVLLGWAYEQSGQDEQEGSVWWKISGSPMPQRQGWRIIMAAGGTAADLPHHTTFLPAALALDGRLHERGGLLLPPHGIWPALQIEPLAADE
;
A
#
# COMPACT_ATOMS: atom_id res chain seq x y z
N MET A 1 -26.04 -2.20 18.57
CA MET A 1 -26.85 -2.81 17.48
C MET A 1 -26.35 -2.20 16.20
N SER A 2 -25.51 -2.92 15.46
CA SER A 2 -24.95 -2.48 14.17
C SER A 2 -26.08 -2.47 13.14
N ASN A 3 -26.33 -1.30 12.59
CA ASN A 3 -27.24 -1.14 11.46
C ASN A 3 -26.73 -2.03 10.31
N PRO A 4 -27.55 -2.90 9.72
CA PRO A 4 -27.11 -3.71 8.58
C PRO A 4 -26.68 -2.75 7.48
N LEU A 5 -25.44 -2.90 7.03
CA LEU A 5 -24.89 -2.13 5.94
C LEU A 5 -25.79 -2.27 4.72
N ASN A 6 -26.28 -1.15 4.18
CA ASN A 6 -27.26 -1.16 3.09
C ASN A 6 -26.57 -1.47 1.75
N PRO A 7 -27.12 -2.33 0.90
CA PRO A 7 -26.64 -2.49 -0.47
C PRO A 7 -26.55 -1.14 -1.18
N ASN A 8 -25.48 -0.92 -1.96
CA ASN A 8 -25.13 0.34 -2.64
C ASN A 8 -24.70 1.49 -1.73
N GLN A 9 -24.52 1.25 -0.42
CA GLN A 9 -23.94 2.28 0.45
C GLN A 9 -22.46 2.49 0.09
N THR A 10 -22.06 3.73 -0.14
CA THR A 10 -20.65 4.11 -0.28
C THR A 10 -19.95 3.97 1.07
N ILE A 11 -18.87 3.20 1.10
CA ILE A 11 -18.07 2.93 2.29
C ILE A 11 -16.86 3.86 2.30
N ALA A 12 -16.23 4.05 1.14
CA ALA A 12 -15.02 4.83 1.00
C ALA A 12 -14.85 5.32 -0.45
N TYR A 13 -13.88 6.21 -0.62
CA TYR A 13 -13.48 6.78 -1.90
C TYR A 13 -11.99 6.52 -2.14
N LEU A 14 -11.66 5.96 -3.29
CA LEU A 14 -10.30 5.82 -3.79
C LEU A 14 -10.01 7.00 -4.72
N HIS A 15 -9.15 7.92 -4.30
CA HIS A 15 -8.93 9.19 -4.99
C HIS A 15 -7.83 9.13 -6.04
N ALA A 16 -6.78 8.36 -5.77
CA ALA A 16 -5.65 8.22 -6.66
C ALA A 16 -4.88 6.93 -6.35
N ALA A 17 -4.18 6.43 -7.35
CA ALA A 17 -3.23 5.35 -7.24
C ALA A 17 -1.88 5.76 -7.82
N ALA A 18 -0.81 5.20 -7.28
CA ALA A 18 0.54 5.34 -7.80
C ALA A 18 1.31 4.03 -7.64
N ARG A 19 2.31 3.84 -8.49
CA ARG A 19 3.16 2.67 -8.44
C ARG A 19 4.59 3.02 -8.78
N PHE A 20 5.51 2.28 -8.20
CA PHE A 20 6.92 2.29 -8.57
C PHE A 20 7.38 0.84 -8.74
N ILE A 21 7.94 0.53 -9.88
CA ILE A 21 8.55 -0.78 -10.17
C ILE A 21 10.01 -0.53 -10.49
N ALA A 22 10.87 -1.18 -9.75
CA ALA A 22 12.30 -1.07 -9.98
C ALA A 22 12.69 -1.83 -11.26
N GLU A 23 13.64 -1.25 -12.01
CA GLU A 23 14.25 -1.95 -13.12
C GLU A 23 15.02 -3.19 -12.60
N PRO A 24 15.10 -4.28 -13.38
CA PRO A 24 15.86 -5.44 -12.98
C PRO A 24 17.28 -5.07 -12.55
N GLN A 25 17.69 -5.51 -11.35
CA GLN A 25 19.00 -5.23 -10.76
C GLN A 25 19.33 -3.75 -10.53
N GLN A 26 18.33 -2.87 -10.52
CA GLN A 26 18.54 -1.45 -10.23
C GLN A 26 19.22 -1.27 -8.87
N PRO A 27 20.40 -0.61 -8.80
CA PRO A 27 21.13 -0.50 -7.56
C PRO A 27 20.49 0.47 -6.58
N ASP A 28 20.64 0.21 -5.28
CA ASP A 28 20.15 1.11 -4.21
C ASP A 28 20.62 2.56 -4.37
N GLY A 29 21.81 2.77 -4.93
CA GLY A 29 22.35 4.10 -5.19
C GLY A 29 21.48 4.93 -6.12
N GLU A 30 20.89 4.31 -7.13
CA GLU A 30 19.96 4.96 -8.06
C GLU A 30 18.61 5.25 -7.41
N LEU A 31 18.05 4.31 -6.63
CA LEU A 31 16.83 4.53 -5.88
C LEU A 31 16.96 5.71 -4.91
N ARG A 32 18.12 5.82 -4.22
CA ARG A 32 18.44 6.96 -3.35
C ARG A 32 18.60 8.26 -4.14
N ARG A 33 19.19 8.19 -5.33
CA ARG A 33 19.31 9.34 -6.22
C ARG A 33 17.93 9.85 -6.64
N LEU A 34 17.01 8.97 -7.06
CA LEU A 34 15.64 9.33 -7.41
C LEU A 34 14.92 10.04 -6.25
N LEU A 35 14.98 9.49 -5.02
CA LEU A 35 14.38 10.13 -3.85
C LEU A 35 14.96 11.54 -3.58
N ARG A 36 16.25 11.71 -3.76
CA ARG A 36 16.91 13.01 -3.57
C ARG A 36 16.51 14.02 -4.64
N GLU A 37 16.57 13.62 -5.91
CA GLU A 37 16.34 14.52 -7.06
C GLU A 37 14.86 14.91 -7.17
N GLN A 38 13.94 13.99 -6.96
CA GLN A 38 12.51 14.25 -7.14
C GLN A 38 11.84 14.83 -5.88
N TYR A 39 12.31 14.44 -4.69
CA TYR A 39 11.63 14.75 -3.42
C TYR A 39 12.51 15.42 -2.38
N GLY A 40 13.81 15.62 -2.64
CA GLY A 40 14.73 16.24 -1.68
C GLY A 40 15.06 15.38 -0.45
N ILE A 41 14.82 14.08 -0.50
CA ILE A 41 14.93 13.18 0.64
C ILE A 41 16.33 12.57 0.73
N ASP A 42 17.00 12.72 1.90
CA ASP A 42 18.23 12.00 2.20
C ASP A 42 17.95 10.56 2.64
N ALA A 43 18.11 9.63 1.72
CA ALA A 43 17.79 8.22 1.88
C ALA A 43 19.01 7.32 2.18
N ARG A 44 20.17 7.88 2.63
CA ARG A 44 21.45 7.14 2.78
C ARG A 44 21.36 5.91 3.70
N ARG A 45 20.49 5.94 4.70
CA ARG A 45 20.38 4.88 5.72
C ARG A 45 19.16 3.98 5.54
N LEU A 46 18.34 4.22 4.51
CA LEU A 46 17.13 3.46 4.28
C LEU A 46 17.45 2.09 3.67
N SER A 47 16.66 1.08 4.06
CA SER A 47 16.69 -0.24 3.42
C SER A 47 16.11 -0.18 2.01
N ARG A 48 16.43 -1.17 1.17
CA ARG A 48 15.87 -1.29 -0.17
C ARG A 48 14.34 -1.31 -0.13
N PHE A 49 13.75 -2.11 0.75
CA PHE A 49 12.31 -2.15 0.98
C PHE A 49 11.71 -0.76 1.22
N THR A 50 12.35 0.02 2.11
CA THR A 50 11.90 1.39 2.41
C THR A 50 12.03 2.31 1.20
N LEU A 51 13.12 2.20 0.40
CA LEU A 51 13.29 2.99 -0.82
C LEU A 51 12.16 2.71 -1.83
N LEU A 52 11.84 1.43 -2.06
CA LEU A 52 10.76 1.01 -2.96
C LEU A 52 9.39 1.50 -2.48
N ALA A 53 9.12 1.36 -1.18
CA ALA A 53 7.86 1.83 -0.59
C ALA A 53 7.69 3.34 -0.74
N LEU A 54 8.73 4.14 -0.43
CA LEU A 54 8.68 5.60 -0.54
C LEU A 54 8.51 6.09 -1.98
N LEU A 55 9.23 5.49 -2.94
CA LEU A 55 9.13 5.89 -4.35
C LEU A 55 7.72 5.72 -4.93
N GLY A 56 6.98 4.70 -4.48
CA GLY A 56 5.58 4.53 -4.88
C GLY A 56 4.60 5.41 -4.11
N ALA A 57 4.86 5.71 -2.81
CA ALA A 57 3.95 6.49 -1.97
C ALA A 57 3.99 8.00 -2.25
N LEU A 58 5.19 8.55 -2.45
CA LEU A 58 5.42 10.00 -2.51
C LEU A 58 4.63 10.75 -3.59
N PRO A 59 4.35 10.18 -4.78
CA PRO A 59 3.47 10.82 -5.75
C PRO A 59 2.07 11.14 -5.22
N LEU A 60 1.57 10.37 -4.23
CA LEU A 60 0.26 10.57 -3.62
C LEU A 60 0.25 11.53 -2.43
N CYS A 61 1.41 11.99 -1.99
CA CYS A 61 1.53 12.75 -0.76
C CYS A 61 1.18 14.23 -0.92
N GLN A 62 1.10 14.74 -2.15
CA GLN A 62 0.70 16.12 -2.39
C GLN A 62 -0.78 16.34 -2.05
N GLY A 63 -1.07 17.40 -1.27
CA GLY A 63 -2.44 17.77 -0.90
C GLY A 63 -3.11 16.76 0.05
N LEU A 64 -2.34 15.98 0.80
CA LEU A 64 -2.89 15.20 1.90
C LEU A 64 -3.36 16.10 3.04
N PRO A 65 -4.44 15.73 3.75
CA PRO A 65 -4.80 16.39 4.99
C PRO A 65 -3.74 16.14 6.07
N GLU A 66 -3.84 16.85 7.17
CA GLU A 66 -3.00 16.61 8.34
C GLU A 66 -3.22 15.19 8.89
N ASN A 67 -2.13 14.55 9.31
CA ASN A 67 -2.15 13.24 9.97
C ASN A 67 -2.83 12.10 9.17
N PRO A 68 -2.50 11.87 7.89
CA PRO A 68 -3.00 10.71 7.20
C PRO A 68 -2.54 9.43 7.88
N ALA A 69 -3.39 8.40 7.90
CA ALA A 69 -2.98 7.08 8.32
C ALA A 69 -2.20 6.37 7.20
N ILE A 70 -1.25 5.53 7.57
CA ILE A 70 -0.39 4.80 6.64
C ILE A 70 -0.53 3.32 6.93
N TYR A 71 -1.01 2.56 5.95
CA TYR A 71 -1.12 1.11 5.98
C TYR A 71 -0.22 0.54 4.89
N LEU A 72 0.71 -0.33 5.27
CA LEU A 72 1.62 -0.97 4.33
C LEU A 72 1.57 -2.47 4.51
N ALA A 73 1.37 -3.18 3.42
CA ALA A 73 1.36 -4.64 3.38
C ALA A 73 2.59 -5.20 2.65
N SER A 74 3.10 -6.30 3.17
CA SER A 74 4.16 -7.09 2.53
C SER A 74 4.25 -8.47 3.19
N PRO A 75 4.74 -9.51 2.51
CA PRO A 75 5.04 -10.79 3.14
C PRO A 75 6.13 -10.71 4.21
N PHE A 76 7.06 -9.77 4.05
CA PHE A 76 8.20 -9.56 4.95
C PHE A 76 8.71 -8.12 4.79
N SER A 77 9.70 -7.72 5.60
CA SER A 77 10.31 -6.39 5.51
C SER A 77 11.43 -6.34 4.45
N SER A 78 12.69 -6.40 4.83
CA SER A 78 13.84 -6.26 3.94
C SER A 78 14.71 -7.52 3.93
N PRO A 79 14.55 -8.43 2.94
CA PRO A 79 15.38 -9.64 2.80
C PRO A 79 16.86 -9.33 2.73
N SER A 80 17.27 -8.30 1.98
CA SER A 80 18.68 -7.92 1.85
C SER A 80 19.28 -7.51 3.19
N ARG A 81 18.54 -6.78 4.03
CA ARG A 81 18.98 -6.43 5.39
C ARG A 81 19.03 -7.61 6.32
N MET A 82 18.09 -8.53 6.21
CA MET A 82 18.10 -9.77 6.98
C MET A 82 19.36 -10.61 6.68
N VAL A 83 19.71 -10.75 5.41
CA VAL A 83 20.94 -11.45 4.98
C VAL A 83 22.19 -10.76 5.55
N SER A 84 22.29 -9.43 5.40
CA SER A 84 23.40 -8.63 5.93
C SER A 84 23.52 -8.77 7.46
N MET A 85 22.41 -8.67 8.17
CA MET A 85 22.36 -8.79 9.63
C MET A 85 22.83 -10.19 10.07
N ARG A 86 22.39 -11.26 9.41
CA ARG A 86 22.82 -12.63 9.69
C ARG A 86 24.32 -12.81 9.50
N GLN A 87 24.88 -12.27 8.41
CA GLN A 87 26.32 -12.33 8.13
C GLN A 87 27.15 -11.62 9.21
N LYS A 88 26.73 -10.42 9.62
CA LYS A 88 27.40 -9.64 10.68
C LYS A 88 27.32 -10.33 12.05
N LEU A 89 26.17 -10.91 12.37
CA LEU A 89 26.02 -11.70 13.61
C LEU A 89 26.95 -12.90 13.61
N ALA A 90 27.03 -13.64 12.52
CA ALA A 90 27.96 -14.78 12.39
C ALA A 90 29.43 -14.36 12.50
N ALA A 91 29.78 -13.13 12.10
CA ALA A 91 31.11 -12.55 12.25
C ALA A 91 31.37 -11.92 13.65
N GLY A 92 30.41 -12.00 14.57
CA GLY A 92 30.54 -11.37 15.89
C GLY A 92 30.42 -9.84 15.89
N GLN A 93 29.87 -9.27 14.85
CA GLN A 93 29.73 -7.81 14.65
C GLN A 93 28.26 -7.40 14.54
N PRO A 94 27.47 -7.45 15.62
CA PRO A 94 26.06 -7.07 15.60
C PRO A 94 25.89 -5.59 15.24
N SER A 95 24.90 -5.28 14.36
CA SER A 95 24.62 -3.93 13.93
C SER A 95 23.20 -3.51 14.36
N PRO A 96 23.06 -2.68 15.41
CA PRO A 96 21.76 -2.14 15.81
C PRO A 96 21.05 -1.39 14.68
N LEU A 97 21.80 -0.72 13.80
CA LEU A 97 21.22 0.01 12.66
C LEU A 97 20.59 -0.93 11.63
N ASP A 98 21.21 -2.09 11.36
CA ASP A 98 20.62 -3.07 10.44
C ASP A 98 19.36 -3.70 11.05
N PHE A 99 19.37 -3.92 12.36
CA PHE A 99 18.18 -4.39 13.08
C PHE A 99 17.02 -3.40 12.95
N MET A 100 17.25 -2.12 13.22
CA MET A 100 16.24 -1.07 13.10
C MET A 100 15.73 -0.91 11.66
N ALA A 101 16.61 -1.00 10.68
CA ALA A 101 16.26 -0.91 9.27
C ALA A 101 15.46 -2.12 8.75
N ASN A 102 15.46 -3.23 9.50
CA ASN A 102 14.70 -4.44 9.19
C ASN A 102 13.39 -4.57 9.98
N LEU A 103 13.04 -3.59 10.80
CA LEU A 103 11.73 -3.58 11.45
C LEU A 103 10.62 -3.46 10.39
N HIS A 104 9.57 -4.23 10.57
CA HIS A 104 8.45 -4.28 9.61
C HIS A 104 7.82 -2.91 9.38
N ASN A 105 7.72 -2.08 10.40
CA ASN A 105 7.16 -0.73 10.31
C ASN A 105 8.18 0.36 9.92
N ALA A 106 9.43 0.02 9.56
CA ALA A 106 10.44 1.02 9.22
C ALA A 106 10.02 1.91 8.04
N ALA A 107 9.39 1.34 7.03
CA ALA A 107 8.95 2.09 5.86
C ALA A 107 7.77 3.03 6.18
N THR A 108 6.76 2.58 6.92
CA THR A 108 5.62 3.42 7.34
C THR A 108 6.08 4.53 8.28
N PHE A 109 7.00 4.24 9.19
CA PHE A 109 7.60 5.23 10.08
C PHE A 109 8.36 6.32 9.30
N GLN A 110 9.17 5.94 8.32
CA GLN A 110 9.88 6.90 7.46
C GLN A 110 8.93 7.77 6.65
N LEU A 111 7.86 7.19 6.10
CA LEU A 111 6.83 7.95 5.38
C LEU A 111 6.11 8.92 6.32
N ALA A 112 5.73 8.48 7.52
CA ALA A 112 5.12 9.35 8.54
C ALA A 112 6.05 10.52 8.92
N GLN A 113 7.35 10.28 9.08
CA GLN A 113 8.33 11.34 9.36
C GLN A 113 8.43 12.36 8.22
N ILE A 114 8.46 11.90 6.97
CA ILE A 114 8.51 12.78 5.79
C ILE A 114 7.24 13.65 5.72
N LEU A 115 6.09 13.08 6.05
CA LEU A 115 4.81 13.79 6.05
C LEU A 115 4.58 14.67 7.29
N GLY A 116 5.41 14.55 8.32
CA GLY A 116 5.15 15.16 9.63
C GLY A 116 3.86 14.64 10.27
N SER A 117 3.43 13.42 9.92
CA SER A 117 2.18 12.83 10.38
C SER A 117 2.34 12.11 11.71
N SER A 118 1.39 12.35 12.62
CA SER A 118 1.18 11.56 13.85
C SER A 118 0.04 10.55 13.72
N GLY A 119 -0.51 10.36 12.52
CA GLY A 119 -1.56 9.38 12.23
C GLY A 119 -1.08 7.93 12.42
N ASN A 120 -2.03 7.00 12.36
CA ASN A 120 -1.74 5.58 12.53
C ASN A 120 -0.75 5.09 11.46
N SER A 121 0.28 4.36 11.89
CA SER A 121 1.25 3.70 11.01
C SER A 121 1.20 2.19 11.25
N VAL A 122 0.66 1.45 10.28
CA VAL A 122 0.36 0.03 10.41
C VAL A 122 1.12 -0.76 9.34
N PHE A 123 1.79 -1.84 9.76
CA PHE A 123 2.30 -2.86 8.86
C PHE A 123 1.44 -4.11 8.95
N LEU A 124 1.07 -4.67 7.81
CA LEU A 124 0.26 -5.88 7.70
C LEU A 124 1.08 -6.95 6.97
N ALA A 125 1.29 -8.08 7.64
CA ALA A 125 1.86 -9.24 6.97
C ALA A 125 0.79 -9.84 6.04
N ALA A 126 1.05 -9.83 4.74
CA ALA A 126 0.16 -10.37 3.72
C ALA A 126 0.98 -10.97 2.59
N ASP A 127 0.50 -12.06 2.04
CA ASP A 127 1.03 -12.74 0.86
C ASP A 127 0.10 -12.55 -0.36
N ALA A 128 0.36 -13.29 -1.44
CA ALA A 128 -0.44 -13.19 -2.65
C ALA A 128 -1.92 -13.60 -2.42
N GLU A 129 -2.18 -14.59 -1.56
CA GLU A 129 -3.53 -15.08 -1.27
C GLU A 129 -4.30 -14.10 -0.38
N SER A 130 -3.62 -13.43 0.54
CA SER A 130 -4.15 -12.44 1.46
C SER A 130 -4.00 -10.99 0.98
N CYS A 131 -3.68 -10.76 -0.30
CA CYS A 131 -3.39 -9.46 -0.88
C CYS A 131 -4.54 -8.43 -0.70
N LEU A 132 -5.79 -8.88 -0.59
CA LEU A 132 -6.95 -8.02 -0.32
C LEU A 132 -7.13 -7.64 1.15
N SER A 133 -6.59 -8.41 2.09
CA SER A 133 -6.80 -8.20 3.53
C SER A 133 -6.43 -6.77 4.00
N PRO A 134 -5.36 -6.12 3.47
CA PRO A 134 -5.02 -4.75 3.83
C PRO A 134 -6.10 -3.73 3.47
N LEU A 135 -6.79 -3.91 2.33
CA LEU A 135 -7.90 -3.06 1.94
C LEU A 135 -9.05 -3.16 2.96
N TYR A 136 -9.42 -4.37 3.36
CA TYR A 136 -10.48 -4.56 4.35
C TYR A 136 -10.11 -3.99 5.72
N ALA A 137 -8.82 -4.05 6.11
CA ALA A 137 -8.34 -3.41 7.33
C ALA A 137 -8.50 -1.88 7.26
N VAL A 138 -8.21 -1.26 6.12
CA VAL A 138 -8.42 0.17 5.88
C VAL A 138 -9.90 0.52 5.91
N LEU A 139 -10.77 -0.27 5.28
CA LEU A 139 -12.21 -0.01 5.29
C LEU A 139 -12.78 -0.08 6.72
N ASN A 140 -12.33 -1.02 7.55
CA ASN A 140 -12.70 -1.07 8.97
C ASN A 140 -12.25 0.20 9.71
N ALA A 141 -11.04 0.70 9.46
CA ALA A 141 -10.56 1.95 10.06
C ALA A 141 -11.40 3.16 9.63
N LEU A 142 -11.76 3.25 8.36
CA LEU A 142 -12.59 4.32 7.82
C LEU A 142 -14.03 4.27 8.32
N LEU A 143 -14.58 3.08 8.61
CA LEU A 143 -15.88 2.98 9.28
C LEU A 143 -15.84 3.52 10.71
N ALA A 144 -14.72 3.33 11.41
CA ALA A 144 -14.54 3.86 12.76
C ALA A 144 -14.27 5.38 12.75
N GLU A 145 -13.50 5.85 11.75
CA GLU A 145 -13.09 7.26 11.60
C GLU A 145 -13.34 7.75 10.17
N PRO A 146 -14.58 8.07 9.77
CA PRO A 146 -14.92 8.43 8.38
C PRO A 146 -14.22 9.68 7.84
N GLY A 147 -13.75 10.57 8.70
CA GLY A 147 -12.99 11.77 8.32
C GLY A 147 -11.53 11.52 7.97
N GLN A 148 -11.02 10.28 8.19
CA GLN A 148 -9.62 9.96 7.99
C GLN A 148 -9.29 9.77 6.50
N THR A 149 -8.07 10.18 6.12
CA THR A 149 -7.44 9.80 4.85
C THR A 149 -6.36 8.77 5.12
N VAL A 150 -6.31 7.75 4.29
CA VAL A 150 -5.39 6.62 4.41
C VAL A 150 -4.54 6.49 3.14
N LEU A 151 -3.24 6.32 3.31
CA LEU A 151 -2.35 5.79 2.29
C LEU A 151 -2.24 4.27 2.51
N LEU A 152 -2.78 3.49 1.59
CA LEU A 152 -2.69 2.04 1.59
C LEU A 152 -1.66 1.60 0.56
N GLY A 153 -0.64 0.87 0.98
CA GLY A 153 0.45 0.38 0.14
C GLY A 153 0.64 -1.12 0.20
N TRP A 154 1.07 -1.67 -0.93
CA TRP A 154 1.64 -3.00 -1.09
C TRP A 154 3.06 -2.81 -1.57
N ALA A 155 4.06 -3.23 -0.80
CA ALA A 155 5.46 -3.11 -1.19
C ALA A 155 6.16 -4.47 -1.11
N TYR A 156 7.10 -4.69 -2.01
CA TYR A 156 7.84 -5.92 -2.11
C TYR A 156 9.29 -5.65 -2.50
N GLU A 157 10.22 -6.16 -1.69
CA GLU A 157 11.63 -6.30 -2.04
C GLU A 157 11.86 -7.76 -2.42
N GLN A 158 12.44 -8.00 -3.59
CA GLN A 158 12.66 -9.36 -4.06
C GLN A 158 13.50 -10.20 -3.09
N SER A 159 13.12 -11.46 -2.92
CA SER A 159 13.84 -12.43 -2.10
C SER A 159 14.60 -13.49 -2.93
N GLY A 160 14.22 -13.64 -4.20
CA GLY A 160 14.79 -14.55 -5.17
C GLY A 160 15.32 -13.84 -6.41
N GLN A 161 15.90 -14.60 -7.34
CA GLN A 161 16.27 -14.08 -8.65
C GLN A 161 15.02 -14.01 -9.55
N ASP A 162 14.98 -13.02 -10.44
CA ASP A 162 13.94 -12.82 -11.45
C ASP A 162 12.55 -12.44 -10.92
N GLU A 163 12.42 -12.05 -9.64
CA GLU A 163 11.19 -11.49 -9.11
C GLU A 163 11.14 -9.98 -9.33
N GLN A 164 9.97 -9.49 -9.69
CA GLN A 164 9.70 -8.06 -9.78
C GLN A 164 9.56 -7.46 -8.39
N GLU A 165 10.17 -6.30 -8.16
CA GLU A 165 10.09 -5.58 -6.89
C GLU A 165 9.62 -4.15 -7.08
N GLY A 166 9.03 -3.57 -6.04
CA GLY A 166 8.44 -2.24 -6.09
C GLY A 166 7.33 -2.03 -5.10
N SER A 167 6.43 -1.10 -5.40
CA SER A 167 5.24 -0.86 -4.60
C SER A 167 4.08 -0.28 -5.39
N VAL A 168 2.87 -0.55 -4.91
CA VAL A 168 1.60 0.03 -5.37
C VAL A 168 0.98 0.74 -4.19
N TRP A 169 0.42 1.92 -4.41
CA TRP A 169 -0.19 2.72 -3.36
C TRP A 169 -1.51 3.33 -3.80
N TRP A 170 -2.47 3.36 -2.89
CA TRP A 170 -3.77 3.97 -3.05
C TRP A 170 -4.00 5.03 -1.97
N LYS A 171 -4.60 6.17 -2.37
CA LYS A 171 -5.09 7.20 -1.47
C LYS A 171 -6.60 7.03 -1.29
N ILE A 172 -7.03 6.68 -0.08
CA ILE A 172 -8.41 6.32 0.25
C ILE A 172 -8.91 7.22 1.39
N SER A 173 -10.18 7.60 1.37
CA SER A 173 -10.82 8.27 2.52
C SER A 173 -12.29 7.87 2.66
N GLY A 174 -12.88 8.10 3.84
CA GLY A 174 -14.30 7.88 4.08
C GLY A 174 -15.21 8.98 3.50
N SER A 175 -14.64 10.09 3.03
CA SER A 175 -15.38 11.22 2.46
C SER A 175 -14.89 11.56 1.07
N PRO A 176 -15.76 12.07 0.17
CA PRO A 176 -15.35 12.49 -1.16
C PRO A 176 -14.42 13.71 -1.08
N MET A 177 -13.41 13.75 -1.95
CA MET A 177 -12.57 14.94 -2.11
C MET A 177 -13.22 15.95 -3.08
N PRO A 178 -12.89 17.25 -2.97
CA PRO A 178 -13.51 18.31 -3.79
C PRO A 178 -13.36 18.11 -5.30
N GLN A 179 -12.33 17.42 -5.75
CA GLN A 179 -12.01 17.25 -7.17
C GLN A 179 -12.83 16.14 -7.88
N ARG A 180 -13.69 15.40 -7.17
CA ARG A 180 -14.62 14.40 -7.70
C ARG A 180 -14.02 13.45 -8.77
N GLN A 181 -12.72 13.15 -8.69
CA GLN A 181 -12.03 12.19 -9.53
C GLN A 181 -11.68 10.95 -8.72
N GLY A 182 -11.76 9.77 -9.34
CA GLY A 182 -11.43 8.52 -8.70
C GLY A 182 -12.57 7.51 -8.73
N TRP A 183 -12.65 6.72 -7.70
CA TRP A 183 -13.61 5.62 -7.58
C TRP A 183 -14.30 5.65 -6.22
N ARG A 184 -15.54 5.16 -6.18
CA ARG A 184 -16.22 4.87 -4.91
C ARG A 184 -16.17 3.38 -4.62
N ILE A 185 -16.08 3.03 -3.36
CA ILE A 185 -16.13 1.66 -2.87
C ILE A 185 -17.50 1.47 -2.22
N ILE A 186 -18.33 0.61 -2.79
CA ILE A 186 -19.69 0.34 -2.34
C ILE A 186 -19.86 -1.14 -1.99
N MET A 187 -20.88 -1.44 -1.22
CA MET A 187 -21.32 -2.82 -1.05
C MET A 187 -22.11 -3.27 -2.26
N ALA A 188 -21.66 -4.36 -2.89
CA ALA A 188 -22.36 -4.93 -4.03
C ALA A 188 -23.66 -5.59 -3.57
N ALA A 189 -24.76 -5.28 -4.26
CA ALA A 189 -26.08 -5.88 -4.01
C ALA A 189 -26.17 -7.37 -4.38
N GLY A 190 -25.14 -7.90 -5.01
CA GLY A 190 -24.98 -9.27 -5.51
C GLY A 190 -24.08 -9.25 -6.75
N GLY A 191 -23.57 -10.38 -7.14
CA GLY A 191 -22.72 -10.54 -8.32
C GLY A 191 -21.74 -11.70 -8.14
N THR A 192 -21.35 -12.31 -9.23
CA THR A 192 -20.18 -13.19 -9.28
C THR A 192 -18.93 -12.34 -9.15
N ALA A 193 -18.16 -12.57 -8.10
CA ALA A 193 -16.88 -11.93 -7.91
C ALA A 193 -16.04 -12.01 -9.19
N ALA A 194 -15.35 -10.92 -9.52
CA ALA A 194 -14.39 -10.96 -10.61
C ALA A 194 -13.35 -12.05 -10.30
N ASP A 195 -13.05 -12.87 -11.29
CA ASP A 195 -11.86 -13.72 -11.25
C ASP A 195 -10.63 -12.82 -11.12
N LEU A 196 -10.19 -12.62 -9.88
CA LEU A 196 -8.86 -12.05 -9.66
C LEU A 196 -7.86 -13.11 -10.12
N PRO A 197 -6.95 -12.79 -11.02
CA PRO A 197 -5.98 -13.79 -11.48
C PRO A 197 -5.22 -14.33 -10.27
N HIS A 198 -5.13 -15.64 -10.20
CA HIS A 198 -4.30 -16.30 -9.19
C HIS A 198 -2.84 -15.95 -9.47
N HIS A 199 -2.28 -15.07 -8.66
CA HIS A 199 -0.86 -14.79 -8.66
C HIS A 199 -0.19 -15.56 -7.53
N THR A 200 0.93 -16.19 -7.85
CA THR A 200 1.75 -16.92 -6.86
C THR A 200 2.68 -16.00 -6.09
N THR A 201 2.85 -14.76 -6.56
CA THR A 201 3.76 -13.76 -5.98
C THR A 201 2.99 -12.49 -5.60
N PHE A 202 3.43 -11.86 -4.52
CA PHE A 202 2.72 -10.75 -3.86
C PHE A 202 2.57 -9.48 -4.73
N LEU A 203 3.68 -8.97 -5.27
CA LEU A 203 3.65 -7.73 -6.03
C LEU A 203 2.83 -7.84 -7.33
N PRO A 204 2.96 -8.92 -8.14
CA PRO A 204 2.07 -9.15 -9.27
C PRO A 204 0.59 -9.22 -8.90
N ALA A 205 0.22 -9.77 -7.73
CA ALA A 205 -1.15 -9.74 -7.24
C ALA A 205 -1.64 -8.30 -6.98
N ALA A 206 -0.83 -7.47 -6.32
CA ALA A 206 -1.15 -6.06 -6.07
C ALA A 206 -1.23 -5.24 -7.38
N LEU A 207 -0.31 -5.48 -8.32
CA LEU A 207 -0.31 -4.83 -9.63
C LEU A 207 -1.53 -5.23 -10.47
N ALA A 208 -1.97 -6.48 -10.40
CA ALA A 208 -3.17 -6.93 -11.09
C ALA A 208 -4.44 -6.28 -10.51
N LEU A 209 -4.49 -6.08 -9.21
CA LEU A 209 -5.58 -5.36 -8.54
C LEU A 209 -5.66 -3.92 -9.03
N ASP A 210 -4.54 -3.21 -9.04
CA ASP A 210 -4.43 -1.83 -9.53
C ASP A 210 -4.70 -1.73 -11.03
N GLY A 211 -4.13 -2.61 -11.84
CA GLY A 211 -4.32 -2.64 -13.29
C GLY A 211 -5.78 -2.84 -13.69
N ARG A 212 -6.49 -3.78 -13.07
CA ARG A 212 -7.91 -4.02 -13.34
C ARG A 212 -8.81 -2.84 -13.02
N LEU A 213 -8.48 -2.10 -11.95
CA LEU A 213 -9.21 -0.89 -11.61
C LEU A 213 -9.16 0.12 -12.76
N HIS A 214 -7.99 0.29 -13.38
CA HIS A 214 -7.77 1.25 -14.46
C HIS A 214 -8.27 0.75 -15.82
N GLU A 215 -8.07 -0.53 -16.15
CA GLU A 215 -8.43 -1.08 -17.47
C GLU A 215 -9.94 -1.27 -17.65
N ARG A 216 -10.67 -1.67 -16.60
CA ARG A 216 -12.10 -1.99 -16.66
C ARG A 216 -13.02 -0.91 -16.14
N GLY A 217 -12.45 0.21 -15.64
CA GLY A 217 -13.23 1.27 -15.03
C GLY A 217 -13.98 0.82 -13.76
N GLY A 218 -13.52 -0.27 -13.12
CA GLY A 218 -14.12 -0.78 -11.89
C GLY A 218 -13.74 -2.21 -11.57
N LEU A 219 -13.98 -2.64 -10.33
CA LEU A 219 -13.58 -3.94 -9.82
C LEU A 219 -14.61 -4.47 -8.83
N LEU A 220 -15.05 -5.73 -9.02
CA LEU A 220 -15.89 -6.45 -8.06
C LEU A 220 -15.00 -7.38 -7.23
N LEU A 221 -14.93 -7.15 -5.93
CA LEU A 221 -14.17 -7.94 -4.97
C LEU A 221 -15.05 -9.00 -4.32
N PRO A 222 -14.54 -10.23 -4.09
CA PRO A 222 -15.29 -11.30 -3.44
C PRO A 222 -15.60 -10.94 -1.97
N PRO A 223 -16.60 -11.59 -1.37
CA PRO A 223 -16.84 -11.51 0.07
C PRO A 223 -15.59 -11.89 0.86
N HIS A 224 -15.32 -11.18 1.97
CA HIS A 224 -14.16 -11.43 2.81
C HIS A 224 -14.48 -11.21 4.30
N GLY A 225 -14.40 -12.26 5.10
CA GLY A 225 -14.76 -12.21 6.52
C GLY A 225 -16.21 -11.77 6.73
N ILE A 226 -16.41 -10.65 7.42
CA ILE A 226 -17.73 -10.06 7.66
C ILE A 226 -18.22 -9.16 6.51
N TRP A 227 -17.34 -8.87 5.55
CA TRP A 227 -17.64 -8.00 4.42
C TRP A 227 -18.37 -8.77 3.32
N PRO A 228 -19.48 -8.25 2.80
CA PRO A 228 -20.08 -8.75 1.55
C PRO A 228 -19.14 -8.47 0.38
N ALA A 229 -19.55 -8.88 -0.83
CA ALA A 229 -18.85 -8.46 -2.04
C ALA A 229 -18.81 -6.92 -2.09
N LEU A 230 -17.65 -6.38 -2.51
CA LEU A 230 -17.46 -4.94 -2.68
C LEU A 230 -17.29 -4.61 -4.15
N GLN A 231 -17.89 -3.52 -4.59
CA GLN A 231 -17.67 -2.97 -5.91
C GLN A 231 -16.90 -1.66 -5.80
N ILE A 232 -15.83 -1.56 -6.58
CA ILE A 232 -15.10 -0.31 -6.80
C ILE A 232 -15.49 0.18 -8.18
N GLU A 233 -16.10 1.35 -8.29
CA GLU A 233 -16.60 1.90 -9.54
C GLU A 233 -16.22 3.37 -9.70
N PRO A 234 -16.04 3.86 -10.94
CA PRO A 234 -15.71 5.27 -11.17
C PRO A 234 -16.76 6.20 -10.57
N LEU A 235 -16.32 7.34 -10.06
CA LEU A 235 -17.23 8.43 -9.72
C LEU A 235 -17.85 8.98 -11.00
N ALA A 236 -19.18 9.12 -11.01
CA ALA A 236 -19.86 9.77 -12.12
C ALA A 236 -19.49 11.26 -12.18
N ALA A 237 -19.33 11.81 -13.39
CA ALA A 237 -18.93 13.20 -13.59
C ALA A 237 -19.95 14.22 -13.01
N ASP A 238 -21.17 13.77 -12.70
CA ASP A 238 -22.29 14.61 -12.26
C ASP A 238 -22.67 14.42 -10.77
N GLU A 239 -21.96 13.60 -10.02
CA GLU A 239 -22.12 13.42 -8.55
C GLU A 239 -21.06 14.25 -7.77
#